data_730cf54e62a054e713ba6675cbb176d2
#
_entry.id   730cf54e62a054e713ba6675cbb176d2
#
_cell.length_a   1.000
_cell.length_b   1.000
_cell.length_c   1.000
_cell.angle_alpha   90.00
_cell.angle_beta   90.00
_cell.angle_gamma   90.00
#
_symmetry.space_group_name_H-M   'P 1'
#
loop_
_entity.id
_entity.type
_entity.pdbx_description
1 polymer ?
#
loop_
_entity_poly.entity_id
_entity_poly.type
_entity_poly.pdbx_seq_one_letter_code
_entity_poly.pdbx_strand_id
1 'polypeptide(L)'
;ILNDFDIEIIEAHHNQKKDAPSGTAMTAFEVIANELDRDPEEVGVYGRQGMVGKRTKEEIGLHAIRGGDIVGDHTVMFIGDGERIEFTHRAHTREVFIAGVIRAIRYIPDAESGIVSSMNDVLGLE
;
A
#
# COMPACT_ATOMS: atom_id res chain seq x y z
N ILE A 1 16.47 9.52 4.21
CA ILE A 1 15.81 10.39 5.22
C ILE A 1 14.89 9.57 6.11
N LEU A 2 14.10 8.64 5.56
CA LEU A 2 13.12 7.86 6.35
C LEU A 2 13.64 6.50 6.84
N ASN A 3 14.93 6.19 6.68
CA ASN A 3 15.52 4.89 7.06
C ASN A 3 15.48 4.62 8.57
N ASP A 4 15.38 5.68 9.37
CA ASP A 4 15.34 5.60 10.84
C ASP A 4 13.91 5.59 11.41
N PHE A 5 12.90 5.67 10.55
CA PHE A 5 11.51 5.65 10.95
C PHE A 5 10.96 4.22 11.04
N ASP A 6 10.09 3.97 12.01
CA ASP A 6 9.27 2.77 12.08
C ASP A 6 8.14 2.87 11.07
N ILE A 7 7.90 1.78 10.33
CA ILE A 7 6.93 1.80 9.23
C ILE A 7 5.76 0.87 9.55
N GLU A 8 4.56 1.42 9.47
CA GLU A 8 3.31 0.69 9.69
C GLU A 8 2.31 1.02 8.57
N ILE A 9 1.64 0.00 8.05
CA ILE A 9 0.62 0.14 7.01
C ILE A 9 -0.71 -0.33 7.57
N ILE A 10 -1.73 0.51 7.46
CA ILE A 10 -3.10 0.16 7.85
C ILE A 10 -3.99 0.23 6.61
N GLU A 11 -4.77 -0.82 6.38
CA GLU A 11 -5.79 -0.83 5.35
C GLU A 11 -7.16 -1.20 5.91
N ALA A 12 -8.21 -0.60 5.37
CA ALA A 12 -9.57 -0.91 5.77
C ALA A 12 -10.48 -1.10 4.53
N HIS A 13 -11.29 -2.15 4.56
CA HIS A 13 -12.26 -2.47 3.51
C HIS A 13 -13.56 -3.00 4.12
N HIS A 14 -14.55 -3.14 3.25
CA HIS A 14 -15.87 -3.67 3.61
C HIS A 14 -15.78 -5.08 4.20
N ASN A 15 -16.80 -5.47 4.96
CA ASN A 15 -16.87 -6.75 5.66
C ASN A 15 -17.01 -7.98 4.74
N GLN A 16 -17.19 -7.78 3.43
CA GLN A 16 -17.26 -8.85 2.43
C GLN A 16 -15.94 -9.13 1.71
N LYS A 17 -14.88 -8.34 1.97
CA LYS A 17 -13.55 -8.56 1.39
C LYS A 17 -12.91 -9.80 2.03
N LYS A 18 -12.57 -10.79 1.19
CA LYS A 18 -12.09 -12.11 1.64
C LYS A 18 -10.59 -12.17 1.85
N ASP A 19 -9.83 -11.46 1.03
CA ASP A 19 -8.37 -11.39 1.09
C ASP A 19 -7.90 -10.30 2.06
N ALA A 20 -6.77 -10.53 2.71
CA ALA A 20 -6.05 -9.57 3.55
C ALA A 20 -4.55 -9.94 3.60
N PRO A 21 -3.63 -8.96 3.58
CA PRO A 21 -3.88 -7.54 3.29
C PRO A 21 -4.37 -7.30 1.86
N SER A 22 -4.88 -6.08 1.58
CA SER A 22 -5.28 -5.71 0.22
C SER A 22 -4.10 -5.63 -0.73
N GLY A 23 -4.34 -5.81 -2.05
CA GLY A 23 -3.30 -5.67 -3.07
C GLY A 23 -2.57 -4.33 -3.01
N THR A 24 -3.30 -3.22 -2.80
CA THR A 24 -2.70 -1.88 -2.65
C THR A 24 -1.77 -1.80 -1.44
N ALA A 25 -2.16 -2.39 -0.30
CA ALA A 25 -1.29 -2.41 0.88
C ALA A 25 -0.04 -3.26 0.63
N MET A 26 -0.17 -4.40 -0.05
CA MET A 26 0.98 -5.23 -0.41
C MET A 26 1.93 -4.53 -1.38
N THR A 27 1.41 -3.86 -2.42
CA THR A 27 2.24 -3.08 -3.34
C THR A 27 2.99 -1.97 -2.60
N ALA A 28 2.32 -1.22 -1.72
CA ALA A 28 2.99 -0.19 -0.92
C ALA A 28 4.09 -0.78 -0.01
N PHE A 29 3.82 -1.92 0.61
CA PHE A 29 4.78 -2.64 1.43
C PHE A 29 6.02 -3.07 0.62
N GLU A 30 5.82 -3.72 -0.51
CA GLU A 30 6.91 -4.20 -1.38
C GLU A 30 7.78 -3.04 -1.91
N VAL A 31 7.15 -1.94 -2.35
CA VAL A 31 7.87 -0.74 -2.81
C VAL A 31 8.74 -0.18 -1.68
N ILE A 32 8.19 -0.03 -0.48
CA ILE A 32 8.92 0.52 0.67
C ILE A 32 10.06 -0.41 1.10
N ALA A 33 9.80 -1.72 1.18
CA ALA A 33 10.82 -2.69 1.56
C ALA A 33 11.99 -2.67 0.57
N ASN A 34 11.71 -2.68 -0.74
CA ASN A 34 12.73 -2.63 -1.78
C ASN A 34 13.53 -1.31 -1.75
N GLU A 35 12.89 -0.16 -1.56
CA GLU A 35 13.59 1.14 -1.46
C GLU A 35 14.50 1.24 -0.23
N LEU A 36 14.25 0.43 0.78
CA LEU A 36 15.05 0.36 2.00
C LEU A 36 16.05 -0.81 2.01
N ASP A 37 16.22 -1.51 0.88
CA ASP A 37 17.05 -2.72 0.76
C ASP A 37 16.70 -3.79 1.81
N ARG A 38 15.40 -3.96 2.09
CA ARG A 38 14.86 -4.97 3.02
C ARG A 38 14.16 -6.07 2.24
N ASP A 39 14.38 -7.33 2.65
CA ASP A 39 13.67 -8.46 2.06
C ASP A 39 12.20 -8.50 2.53
N PRO A 40 11.21 -8.35 1.62
CA PRO A 40 9.80 -8.38 2.00
C PRO A 40 9.38 -9.67 2.72
N GLU A 41 10.00 -10.80 2.42
CA GLU A 41 9.67 -12.09 3.07
C GLU A 41 10.13 -12.14 4.53
N GLU A 42 11.14 -11.34 4.90
CA GLU A 42 11.70 -11.33 6.25
C GLU A 42 11.12 -10.23 7.14
N VAL A 43 10.76 -9.08 6.56
CA VAL A 43 10.42 -7.89 7.36
C VAL A 43 8.93 -7.65 7.56
N GLY A 44 8.06 -8.38 6.87
CA GLY A 44 6.61 -8.23 6.96
C GLY A 44 6.04 -8.77 8.27
N VAL A 45 5.34 -7.92 9.05
CA VAL A 45 4.64 -8.32 10.28
C VAL A 45 3.14 -8.09 10.12
N TYR A 46 2.39 -9.19 9.99
CA TYR A 46 0.96 -9.17 9.71
C TYR A 46 0.14 -9.19 11.00
N GLY A 47 -0.04 -8.00 11.56
CA GLY A 47 -0.69 -7.82 12.88
C GLY A 47 0.22 -8.23 14.04
N ARG A 48 -0.21 -7.91 15.26
CA ARG A 48 0.47 -8.29 16.50
C ARG A 48 -0.55 -8.76 17.51
N GLN A 49 -0.25 -9.87 18.22
CA GLN A 49 -1.10 -10.40 19.27
C GLN A 49 -0.25 -10.99 20.41
N GLY A 50 -0.62 -10.69 21.66
CA GLY A 50 0.06 -11.24 22.83
C GLY A 50 1.42 -10.62 23.11
N MET A 51 2.31 -11.39 23.71
CA MET A 51 3.66 -10.96 24.08
C MET A 51 4.63 -11.19 22.92
N VAL A 52 4.62 -10.29 21.92
CA VAL A 52 5.41 -10.40 20.69
C VAL A 52 6.84 -9.86 20.79
N GLY A 53 7.23 -9.33 21.97
CA GLY A 53 8.52 -8.67 22.16
C GLY A 53 8.52 -7.21 21.67
N LYS A 54 9.70 -6.59 21.71
CA LYS A 54 9.89 -5.24 21.16
C LYS A 54 9.89 -5.29 19.64
N ARG A 55 9.35 -4.24 19.03
CA ARG A 55 9.49 -4.02 17.59
C ARG A 55 10.96 -4.01 17.17
N THR A 56 11.30 -4.69 16.08
CA THR A 56 12.62 -4.55 15.44
C THR A 56 12.63 -3.31 14.54
N LYS A 57 13.82 -2.84 14.20
CA LYS A 57 13.98 -1.65 13.35
C LYS A 57 13.57 -1.93 11.89
N GLU A 58 13.82 -3.13 11.45
CA GLU A 58 13.64 -3.54 10.04
C GLU A 58 12.19 -3.90 9.72
N GLU A 59 11.38 -4.31 10.72
CA GLU A 59 10.04 -4.79 10.47
C GLU A 59 9.12 -3.69 9.90
N ILE A 60 8.22 -4.10 9.03
CA ILE A 60 7.14 -3.27 8.47
C ILE A 60 5.81 -3.92 8.86
N GLY A 61 5.02 -3.22 9.66
CA GLY A 61 3.73 -3.74 10.11
C GLY A 61 2.64 -3.58 9.06
N LEU A 62 1.79 -4.60 8.91
CA LEU A 62 0.60 -4.56 8.05
C LEU A 62 -0.64 -4.94 8.87
N HIS A 63 -1.64 -4.07 8.85
CA HIS A 63 -2.86 -4.20 9.64
C HIS A 63 -4.09 -4.08 8.76
N ALA A 64 -4.94 -5.10 8.76
CA ALA A 64 -6.14 -5.16 7.95
C ALA A 64 -7.40 -5.00 8.81
N ILE A 65 -8.22 -4.01 8.48
CA ILE A 65 -9.52 -3.74 9.12
C ILE A 65 -10.63 -4.14 8.16
N ARG A 66 -11.65 -4.81 8.66
CA ARG A 66 -12.87 -5.18 7.90
C ARG A 66 -14.09 -4.66 8.64
N GLY A 67 -14.92 -3.84 7.94
CA GLY A 67 -16.12 -3.28 8.56
C GLY A 67 -17.01 -2.54 7.59
N GLY A 68 -18.31 -2.62 7.80
CA GLY A 68 -19.30 -1.89 7.04
C GLY A 68 -19.15 -2.03 5.54
N ASP A 69 -19.28 -0.92 4.86
CA ASP A 69 -19.22 -0.74 3.40
C ASP A 69 -17.99 0.05 2.94
N ILE A 70 -16.94 0.11 3.76
CA ILE A 70 -15.69 0.82 3.41
C ILE A 70 -15.20 0.37 2.04
N VAL A 71 -15.06 1.33 1.11
CA VAL A 71 -14.62 1.07 -0.26
C VAL A 71 -13.15 0.68 -0.30
N GLY A 72 -12.31 1.41 0.43
CA GLY A 72 -10.90 1.17 0.59
C GLY A 72 -10.18 2.37 1.18
N ASP A 73 -9.62 2.17 2.36
CA ASP A 73 -8.75 3.14 3.04
C ASP A 73 -7.35 2.53 3.16
N HIS A 74 -6.33 3.34 2.94
CA HIS A 74 -4.93 2.94 3.09
C HIS A 74 -4.16 4.07 3.74
N THR A 75 -3.42 3.76 4.79
CA THR A 75 -2.53 4.70 5.46
C THR A 75 -1.16 4.07 5.62
N VAL A 76 -0.13 4.73 5.12
CA VAL A 76 1.27 4.41 5.38
C VAL A 76 1.78 5.41 6.40
N MET A 77 2.31 4.91 7.50
CA MET A 77 2.89 5.71 8.58
C MET A 77 4.39 5.52 8.65
N PHE A 78 5.12 6.61 8.70
CA PHE A 78 6.53 6.69 9.06
C PHE A 78 6.63 7.36 10.42
N ILE A 79 7.04 6.62 11.45
CA ILE A 79 6.96 7.02 12.85
C ILE A 79 8.38 7.16 13.38
N GLY A 80 8.78 8.39 13.69
CA GLY A 80 10.05 8.74 14.30
C GLY A 80 9.90 9.15 15.76
N ASP A 81 11.01 9.43 16.41
CA ASP A 81 11.00 9.97 17.76
C ASP A 81 10.49 11.42 17.76
N GLY A 82 9.30 11.61 18.34
CA GLY A 82 8.67 12.93 18.45
C GLY A 82 7.92 13.41 17.21
N GLU A 83 7.90 12.64 16.13
CA GLU A 83 7.18 13.00 14.90
C GLU A 83 6.60 11.77 14.18
N ARG A 84 5.64 12.01 13.31
CA ARG A 84 5.04 11.00 12.43
C ARG A 84 4.60 11.63 11.11
N ILE A 85 4.89 10.95 10.00
CA ILE A 85 4.39 11.29 8.67
C ILE A 85 3.37 10.24 8.28
N GLU A 86 2.21 10.67 7.79
CA GLU A 86 1.16 9.78 7.31
C GLU A 86 0.77 10.10 5.87
N PHE A 87 0.76 9.08 5.01
CA PHE A 87 0.16 9.13 3.68
C PHE A 87 -1.15 8.36 3.71
N THR A 88 -2.27 9.06 3.61
CA THR A 88 -3.59 8.45 3.68
C THR A 88 -4.38 8.70 2.40
N HIS A 89 -4.93 7.62 1.84
CA HIS A 89 -5.91 7.63 0.78
C HIS A 89 -7.20 6.96 1.25
N ARG A 90 -8.35 7.61 1.04
CA ARG A 90 -9.68 7.06 1.30
C ARG A 90 -10.53 7.16 0.05
N ALA A 91 -10.93 6.01 -0.47
CA ALA A 91 -11.87 5.95 -1.58
C ALA A 91 -13.30 6.06 -1.05
N HIS A 92 -14.02 7.11 -1.42
CA HIS A 92 -15.42 7.28 -1.02
C HIS A 92 -16.38 6.50 -1.93
N THR A 93 -15.99 6.27 -3.18
CA THR A 93 -16.73 5.47 -4.16
C THR A 93 -15.78 4.67 -5.01
N ARG A 94 -16.30 3.64 -5.71
CA ARG A 94 -15.49 2.86 -6.68
C ARG A 94 -15.22 3.61 -7.99
N GLU A 95 -15.85 4.74 -8.21
CA GLU A 95 -15.69 5.54 -9.43
C GLU A 95 -14.26 6.03 -9.62
N VAL A 96 -13.50 6.25 -8.53
CA VAL A 96 -12.09 6.62 -8.61
C VAL A 96 -11.26 5.57 -9.35
N PHE A 97 -11.59 4.29 -9.20
CA PHE A 97 -10.91 3.20 -9.91
C PHE A 97 -11.34 3.13 -11.37
N ILE A 98 -12.62 3.40 -11.67
CA ILE A 98 -13.14 3.47 -13.04
C ILE A 98 -12.46 4.59 -13.81
N ALA A 99 -12.21 5.73 -13.19
CA ALA A 99 -11.47 6.83 -13.81
C ALA A 99 -10.05 6.41 -14.23
N GLY A 100 -9.37 5.61 -13.42
CA GLY A 100 -8.07 5.02 -13.76
C GLY A 100 -8.14 4.06 -14.95
N VAL A 101 -9.16 3.19 -14.96
CA VAL A 101 -9.40 2.25 -16.07
C VAL A 101 -9.65 3.01 -17.40
N ILE A 102 -10.46 4.07 -17.36
CA ILE A 102 -10.71 4.90 -18.55
C ILE A 102 -9.43 5.56 -19.07
N ARG A 103 -8.54 6.02 -18.18
CA ARG A 103 -7.23 6.55 -18.58
C ARG A 103 -6.38 5.49 -19.25
N ALA A 104 -6.31 4.29 -18.69
CA ALA A 104 -5.59 3.17 -19.29
C ALA A 104 -6.12 2.80 -20.67
N ILE A 105 -7.46 2.73 -20.84
CA ILE A 105 -8.08 2.47 -22.15
C ILE A 105 -7.69 3.54 -23.19
N ARG A 106 -7.64 4.80 -22.80
CA ARG A 106 -7.25 5.89 -23.70
C ARG A 106 -5.77 5.88 -24.06
N TYR A 107 -4.93 5.32 -23.21
CA TYR A 107 -3.49 5.19 -23.43
C TYR A 107 -3.16 4.05 -24.41
N ILE A 108 -3.92 2.94 -24.41
CA ILE A 108 -3.64 1.74 -25.20
C ILE A 108 -3.37 2.01 -26.69
N PRO A 109 -4.11 2.89 -27.40
CA PRO A 109 -3.83 3.15 -28.81
C PRO A 109 -2.43 3.71 -29.10
N ASP A 110 -1.85 4.41 -28.15
CA ASP A 110 -0.54 5.05 -28.26
C ASP A 110 0.58 4.21 -27.61
N ALA A 111 0.22 3.08 -26.98
CA ALA A 111 1.17 2.18 -26.34
C ALA A 111 1.98 1.39 -27.35
N GLU A 112 3.23 1.10 -27.01
CA GLU A 112 4.10 0.26 -27.84
C GLU A 112 3.59 -1.19 -27.88
N SER A 113 3.40 -1.72 -29.09
CA SER A 113 2.87 -3.07 -29.28
C SER A 113 3.84 -4.13 -28.75
N GLY A 114 3.32 -5.07 -27.97
CA GLY A 114 4.10 -6.17 -27.39
C GLY A 114 4.79 -5.84 -26.06
N ILE A 115 4.62 -4.61 -25.55
CA ILE A 115 5.13 -4.20 -24.24
C ILE A 115 3.98 -4.14 -23.25
N VAL A 116 4.24 -4.62 -22.02
CA VAL A 116 3.30 -4.48 -20.88
C VAL A 116 3.55 -3.12 -20.23
N SER A 117 2.57 -2.22 -20.33
CA SER A 117 2.63 -0.90 -19.68
C SER A 117 2.07 -0.97 -18.24
N SER A 118 2.67 -0.20 -17.36
CA SER A 118 2.23 0.02 -15.99
C SER A 118 1.29 1.23 -15.88
N MET A 119 0.72 1.47 -14.71
CA MET A 119 0.00 2.72 -14.46
C MET A 119 0.93 3.94 -14.44
N ASN A 120 2.23 3.78 -14.13
CA ASN A 120 3.20 4.88 -14.24
C ASN A 120 3.30 5.36 -15.69
N ASP A 121 3.37 4.42 -16.65
CA ASP A 121 3.39 4.76 -18.09
C ASP A 121 2.11 5.49 -18.50
N VAL A 122 0.94 5.00 -18.05
CA VAL A 122 -0.36 5.61 -18.30
C VAL A 122 -0.46 7.04 -17.77
N LEU A 123 0.20 7.31 -16.64
CA LEU A 123 0.20 8.61 -15.98
C LEU A 123 1.38 9.51 -16.37
N GLY A 124 2.33 9.00 -17.16
CA GLY A 124 3.55 9.70 -17.56
C GLY A 124 4.48 9.99 -16.36
N LEU A 125 4.51 9.07 -15.40
CA LEU A 125 5.42 9.10 -14.26
C LEU A 125 6.70 8.34 -14.62
N GLU A 126 7.85 8.98 -14.46
CA GLU A 126 9.17 8.37 -14.64
C GLU A 126 9.59 7.58 -13.39
#